data_8b004e2dffdbdd3aff5082092813b1e9
#
_entry.id   8b004e2dffdbdd3aff5082092813b1e9
#
_cell.length_a   1.000
_cell.length_b   1.000
_cell.length_c   1.000
_cell.angle_alpha   90.00
_cell.angle_beta   90.00
_cell.angle_gamma   90.00
#
_symmetry.space_group_name_H-M   'P 1'
#
loop_
_entity.id
_entity.type
_entity.pdbx_description
1 polymer ?
#
loop_
_entity_poly.entity_id
_entity_poly.type
_entity_poly.pdbx_seq_one_letter_code
_entity_poly.pdbx_strand_id
1 'polypeptide(L)'
;MSETSIDLLLRDALDRSADPLVARARVSRLVDAHPWLIDETRADDAMREAVVAVCTASHSIFVSLELDPVALTMLRSTSLHAKVDYEAEAAALVASDDAPRALRRWKRQQVARIAGRDLLGVADLRAVSGELSELARACLQVAVAVAAPQTT
;
A
#
# COMPACT_ATOMS: atom_id res chain seq x y z
N MET A 1 -14.22 -6.46 20.38
CA MET A 1 -12.99 -7.29 20.39
C MET A 1 -12.02 -6.66 21.37
N SER A 2 -11.46 -7.46 22.28
CA SER A 2 -10.65 -6.91 23.37
C SER A 2 -9.32 -6.37 22.84
N GLU A 3 -8.96 -5.16 23.24
CA GLU A 3 -7.66 -4.51 23.06
C GLU A 3 -6.44 -5.44 23.30
N THR A 4 -6.62 -6.40 24.19
CA THR A 4 -5.62 -7.39 24.60
C THR A 4 -5.17 -8.34 23.49
N SER A 5 -6.02 -8.70 22.51
CA SER A 5 -5.68 -9.70 21.48
C SER A 5 -4.85 -9.11 20.34
N ILE A 6 -5.14 -7.86 19.96
CA ILE A 6 -4.36 -7.12 18.93
C ILE A 6 -2.97 -6.82 19.50
N ASP A 7 -2.88 -6.42 20.75
CA ASP A 7 -1.65 -6.02 21.42
C ASP A 7 -0.60 -7.15 21.47
N LEU A 8 -1.00 -8.39 21.69
CA LEU A 8 -0.05 -9.50 21.83
C LEU A 8 0.62 -9.87 20.50
N LEU A 9 -0.14 -9.86 19.39
CA LEU A 9 0.38 -10.25 18.07
C LEU A 9 1.25 -9.18 17.43
N LEU A 10 0.92 -7.92 17.66
CA LEU A 10 1.59 -6.78 17.04
C LEU A 10 2.59 -6.10 17.97
N ARG A 11 2.63 -6.50 19.25
CA ARG A 11 3.39 -5.82 20.30
C ARG A 11 4.83 -5.53 19.91
N ASP A 12 5.56 -6.55 19.48
CA ASP A 12 6.99 -6.39 19.16
C ASP A 12 7.22 -5.44 17.99
N ALA A 13 6.37 -5.49 16.96
CA ALA A 13 6.45 -4.59 15.83
C ALA A 13 6.07 -3.15 16.24
N LEU A 14 5.01 -3.01 17.05
CA LEU A 14 4.56 -1.70 17.56
C LEU A 14 5.60 -1.06 18.48
N ASP A 15 6.22 -1.84 19.37
CA ASP A 15 7.22 -1.34 20.32
C ASP A 15 8.52 -0.92 19.64
N ARG A 16 8.87 -1.56 18.51
CA ARG A 16 10.03 -1.18 17.68
C ARG A 16 9.74 -0.04 16.71
N SER A 17 8.48 0.38 16.55
CA SER A 17 8.13 1.45 15.63
C SER A 17 8.69 2.81 16.10
N ALA A 18 8.88 3.73 15.15
CA ALA A 18 9.41 5.06 15.46
C ALA A 18 8.48 5.89 16.37
N ASP A 19 7.18 5.61 16.37
CA ASP A 19 6.18 6.21 17.25
C ASP A 19 5.13 5.14 17.64
N PRO A 20 5.35 4.43 18.76
CA PRO A 20 4.47 3.36 19.21
C PRO A 20 3.02 3.81 19.50
N LEU A 21 2.82 5.04 19.94
CA LEU A 21 1.47 5.56 20.23
C LEU A 21 0.69 5.79 18.95
N VAL A 22 1.30 6.43 17.97
CA VAL A 22 0.70 6.65 16.64
C VAL A 22 0.47 5.32 15.94
N ALA A 23 1.45 4.40 15.98
CA ALA A 23 1.34 3.08 15.40
C ALA A 23 0.12 2.31 15.97
N ARG A 24 0.00 2.23 17.29
CA ARG A 24 -1.12 1.55 17.97
C ARG A 24 -2.47 2.14 17.55
N ALA A 25 -2.61 3.46 17.61
CA ALA A 25 -3.87 4.12 17.27
C ALA A 25 -4.27 3.85 15.81
N ARG A 26 -3.33 3.93 14.88
CA ARG A 26 -3.61 3.72 13.44
C ARG A 26 -3.86 2.26 13.10
N VAL A 27 -3.09 1.33 13.64
CA VAL A 27 -3.29 -0.10 13.43
C VAL A 27 -4.63 -0.57 14.02
N SER A 28 -5.02 -0.07 15.21
CA SER A 28 -6.34 -0.34 15.77
C SER A 28 -7.47 0.08 14.83
N ARG A 29 -7.37 1.30 14.25
CA ARG A 29 -8.36 1.78 13.27
C ARG A 29 -8.39 0.93 12.00
N LEU A 30 -7.23 0.45 11.52
CA LEU A 30 -7.20 -0.47 10.36
C LEU A 30 -7.90 -1.79 10.67
N VAL A 31 -7.70 -2.34 11.86
CA VAL A 31 -8.36 -3.58 12.29
C VAL A 31 -9.86 -3.37 12.45
N ASP A 32 -10.29 -2.23 12.97
CA ASP A 32 -11.72 -1.89 13.06
C ASP A 32 -12.38 -1.78 11.68
N ALA A 33 -11.67 -1.16 10.71
CA ALA A 33 -12.13 -1.04 9.33
C ALA A 33 -12.04 -2.37 8.55
N HIS A 34 -11.04 -3.19 8.85
CA HIS A 34 -10.72 -4.43 8.15
C HIS A 34 -10.41 -5.57 9.14
N PRO A 35 -11.42 -6.19 9.77
CA PRO A 35 -11.21 -7.21 10.82
C PRO A 35 -10.36 -8.41 10.38
N TRP A 36 -10.37 -8.75 9.09
CA TRP A 36 -9.56 -9.82 8.49
C TRP A 36 -8.04 -9.59 8.60
N LEU A 37 -7.62 -8.33 8.81
CA LEU A 37 -6.21 -7.95 8.91
C LEU A 37 -5.48 -8.67 10.04
N ILE A 38 -6.18 -8.99 11.13
CA ILE A 38 -5.60 -9.73 12.28
C ILE A 38 -5.09 -11.10 11.82
N ASP A 39 -5.91 -11.84 11.09
CA ASP A 39 -5.54 -13.19 10.65
C ASP A 39 -4.43 -13.15 9.59
N GLU A 40 -4.46 -12.19 8.68
CA GLU A 40 -3.42 -11.98 7.70
C GLU A 40 -2.07 -11.61 8.35
N THR A 41 -2.06 -10.67 9.29
CA THR A 41 -0.82 -10.27 9.99
C THR A 41 -0.32 -11.35 10.96
N ARG A 42 -1.15 -12.29 11.35
CA ARG A 42 -0.76 -13.48 12.11
C ARG A 42 -0.05 -14.50 11.22
N ALA A 43 -0.49 -14.64 9.98
CA ALA A 43 0.03 -15.61 9.02
C ALA A 43 1.24 -15.09 8.22
N ASP A 44 1.39 -13.76 8.08
CA ASP A 44 2.42 -13.09 7.27
C ASP A 44 3.18 -12.06 8.10
N ASP A 45 4.37 -12.44 8.56
CA ASP A 45 5.25 -11.58 9.37
C ASP A 45 5.68 -10.32 8.62
N ALA A 46 5.98 -10.44 7.33
CA ALA A 46 6.37 -9.29 6.50
C ALA A 46 5.22 -8.30 6.36
N MET A 47 3.99 -8.77 6.17
CA MET A 47 2.81 -7.91 6.14
C MET A 47 2.60 -7.20 7.49
N ARG A 48 2.79 -7.92 8.60
CA ARG A 48 2.68 -7.33 9.95
C ARG A 48 3.67 -6.16 10.13
N GLU A 49 4.93 -6.37 9.83
CA GLU A 49 5.97 -5.34 9.93
C GLU A 49 5.69 -4.18 8.96
N ALA A 50 5.28 -4.46 7.71
CA ALA A 50 4.96 -3.44 6.72
C ALA A 50 3.79 -2.56 7.15
N VAL A 51 2.72 -3.14 7.66
CA VAL A 51 1.54 -2.39 8.15
C VAL A 51 1.94 -1.43 9.26
N VAL A 52 2.70 -1.90 10.25
CA VAL A 52 3.16 -1.06 11.37
C VAL A 52 4.08 0.05 10.87
N ALA A 53 5.07 -0.28 10.03
CA ALA A 53 6.04 0.68 9.52
C ALA A 53 5.37 1.77 8.68
N VAL A 54 4.50 1.41 7.75
CA VAL A 54 3.78 2.34 6.88
C VAL A 54 2.82 3.21 7.68
N CYS A 55 2.08 2.63 8.64
CA CYS A 55 1.19 3.38 9.52
C CYS A 55 1.94 4.40 10.36
N THR A 56 3.17 4.09 10.78
CA THR A 56 3.98 5.02 11.56
C THR A 56 4.54 6.14 10.68
N ALA A 57 5.07 5.78 9.51
CA ALA A 57 5.82 6.71 8.65
C ALA A 57 4.94 7.72 7.91
N SER A 58 3.71 7.35 7.51
CA SER A 58 2.91 8.19 6.61
C SER A 58 1.42 8.21 6.95
N HIS A 59 0.92 9.40 7.29
CA HIS A 59 -0.52 9.61 7.49
C HIS A 59 -1.32 9.42 6.20
N SER A 60 -0.83 9.89 5.07
CA SER A 60 -1.56 9.80 3.81
C SER A 60 -1.69 8.36 3.29
N ILE A 61 -0.63 7.56 3.48
CA ILE A 61 -0.69 6.14 3.13
C ILE A 61 -1.62 5.40 4.10
N PHE A 62 -1.53 5.68 5.41
CA PHE A 62 -2.46 5.12 6.40
C PHE A 62 -3.93 5.35 6.02
N VAL A 63 -4.31 6.59 5.64
CA VAL A 63 -5.68 6.90 5.19
C VAL A 63 -6.03 6.08 3.93
N SER A 64 -5.09 5.88 3.02
CA SER A 64 -5.31 5.04 1.83
C SER A 64 -5.57 3.59 2.18
N LEU A 65 -4.83 3.04 3.17
CA LEU A 65 -5.02 1.68 3.67
C LEU A 65 -6.37 1.51 4.39
N GLU A 66 -6.79 2.52 5.15
CA GLU A 66 -8.08 2.51 5.85
C GLU A 66 -9.28 2.48 4.89
N LEU A 67 -9.17 3.20 3.77
CA LEU A 67 -10.26 3.35 2.79
C LEU A 67 -10.24 2.27 1.69
N ASP A 68 -9.14 1.60 1.47
CA ASP A 68 -8.97 0.64 0.36
C ASP A 68 -8.36 -0.68 0.84
N PRO A 69 -9.19 -1.74 1.01
CA PRO A 69 -8.67 -3.05 1.42
C PRO A 69 -7.66 -3.64 0.43
N VAL A 70 -7.73 -3.28 -0.86
CA VAL A 70 -6.73 -3.74 -1.85
C VAL A 70 -5.36 -3.12 -1.56
N ALA A 71 -5.31 -1.86 -1.10
CA ALA A 71 -4.04 -1.25 -0.70
C ALA A 71 -3.35 -2.00 0.46
N LEU A 72 -4.12 -2.56 1.40
CA LEU A 72 -3.59 -3.44 2.45
C LEU A 72 -2.99 -4.73 1.88
N THR A 73 -3.63 -5.34 0.88
CA THR A 73 -3.09 -6.57 0.26
C THR A 73 -1.77 -6.34 -0.47
N MET A 74 -1.46 -5.09 -0.86
CA MET A 74 -0.16 -4.73 -1.43
C MET A 74 0.99 -4.85 -0.43
N LEU A 75 0.70 -4.92 0.85
CA LEU A 75 1.70 -5.11 1.92
C LEU A 75 1.96 -6.59 2.27
N ARG A 76 1.28 -7.54 1.63
CA ARG A 76 1.58 -8.97 1.79
C ARG A 76 2.99 -9.29 1.31
N SER A 77 3.63 -10.25 1.94
CA SER A 77 4.95 -10.77 1.55
C SER A 77 5.03 -11.07 0.04
N THR A 78 4.02 -11.73 -0.51
CA THR A 78 3.94 -12.05 -1.94
C THR A 78 3.93 -10.80 -2.82
N SER A 79 3.18 -9.75 -2.43
CA SER A 79 3.09 -8.49 -3.16
C SER A 79 4.38 -7.66 -3.04
N LEU A 80 5.00 -7.64 -1.86
CA LEU A 80 6.26 -6.92 -1.62
C LEU A 80 7.42 -7.47 -2.46
N HIS A 81 7.40 -8.78 -2.79
CA HIS A 81 8.45 -9.42 -3.59
C HIS A 81 8.05 -9.59 -5.07
N ALA A 82 6.81 -9.26 -5.44
CA ALA A 82 6.37 -9.36 -6.82
C ALA A 82 7.07 -8.35 -7.74
N LYS A 83 7.40 -8.80 -8.95
CA LYS A 83 7.79 -7.89 -10.04
C LYS A 83 6.52 -7.32 -10.67
N VAL A 84 6.44 -6.00 -10.75
CA VAL A 84 5.29 -5.29 -11.30
C VAL A 84 5.63 -4.74 -12.67
N ASP A 85 4.76 -4.97 -13.64
CA ASP A 85 4.78 -4.29 -14.94
C ASP A 85 3.81 -3.10 -14.86
N TYR A 86 4.33 -1.95 -14.44
CA TYR A 86 3.53 -0.74 -14.25
C TYR A 86 2.87 -0.26 -15.54
N GLU A 87 3.52 -0.45 -16.69
CA GLU A 87 2.99 -0.02 -17.97
C GLU A 87 1.77 -0.88 -18.38
N ALA A 88 1.89 -2.20 -18.28
CA ALA A 88 0.80 -3.11 -18.61
C ALA A 88 -0.39 -2.97 -17.65
N GLU A 89 -0.13 -2.87 -16.33
CA GLU A 89 -1.18 -2.68 -15.34
C GLU A 89 -1.92 -1.35 -15.55
N ALA A 90 -1.20 -0.26 -15.77
CA ALA A 90 -1.80 1.06 -15.99
C ALA A 90 -2.58 1.12 -17.29
N ALA A 91 -2.07 0.54 -18.39
CA ALA A 91 -2.75 0.51 -19.69
C ALA A 91 -4.14 -0.16 -19.59
N ALA A 92 -4.28 -1.20 -18.76
CA ALA A 92 -5.56 -1.88 -18.55
C ALA A 92 -6.64 -0.95 -17.92
N LEU A 93 -6.22 0.11 -17.21
CA LEU A 93 -7.15 1.05 -16.57
C LEU A 93 -7.84 1.99 -17.55
N VAL A 94 -7.30 2.18 -18.74
CA VAL A 94 -7.89 3.07 -19.77
C VAL A 94 -9.28 2.59 -20.19
N ALA A 95 -9.52 1.28 -20.14
CA ALA A 95 -10.81 0.67 -20.47
C ALA A 95 -11.86 0.77 -19.33
N SER A 96 -11.50 1.35 -18.18
CA SER A 96 -12.42 1.53 -17.05
C SER A 96 -13.45 2.64 -17.35
N ASP A 97 -14.69 2.47 -16.91
CA ASP A 97 -15.76 3.48 -17.01
C ASP A 97 -15.38 4.82 -16.36
N ASP A 98 -14.53 4.80 -15.31
CA ASP A 98 -13.94 5.98 -14.68
C ASP A 98 -12.42 5.79 -14.58
N ALA A 99 -11.74 5.86 -15.72
CA ALA A 99 -10.31 5.69 -15.80
C ALA A 99 -9.51 6.67 -14.90
N PRO A 100 -9.87 7.96 -14.75
CA PRO A 100 -9.18 8.86 -13.82
C PRO A 100 -9.29 8.42 -12.36
N ARG A 101 -10.42 7.89 -11.93
CA ARG A 101 -10.60 7.37 -10.56
C ARG A 101 -9.84 6.06 -10.37
N ALA A 102 -9.92 5.15 -11.32
CA ALA A 102 -9.19 3.89 -11.31
C ALA A 102 -7.68 4.12 -11.23
N LEU A 103 -7.14 5.05 -12.02
CA LEU A 103 -5.74 5.42 -12.02
C LEU A 103 -5.29 5.98 -10.66
N ARG A 104 -6.05 6.90 -10.06
CA ARG A 104 -5.73 7.46 -8.74
C ARG A 104 -5.73 6.40 -7.65
N ARG A 105 -6.69 5.45 -7.71
CA ARG A 105 -6.77 4.34 -6.76
C ARG A 105 -5.58 3.40 -6.92
N TRP A 106 -5.32 2.94 -8.12
CA TRP A 106 -4.19 2.06 -8.45
C TRP A 106 -2.85 2.70 -8.05
N LYS A 107 -2.62 3.97 -8.39
CA LYS A 107 -1.42 4.70 -7.97
C LYS A 107 -1.21 4.65 -6.46
N ARG A 108 -2.26 4.89 -5.65
CA ARG A 108 -2.16 4.83 -4.18
C ARG A 108 -1.80 3.43 -3.68
N GLN A 109 -2.35 2.40 -4.30
CA GLN A 109 -2.02 1.00 -3.99
C GLN A 109 -0.53 0.72 -4.27
N GLN A 110 -0.01 1.13 -5.42
CA GLN A 110 1.40 0.95 -5.76
C GLN A 110 2.33 1.77 -4.85
N VAL A 111 1.96 2.99 -4.48
CA VAL A 111 2.72 3.80 -3.51
C VAL A 111 2.78 3.11 -2.14
N ALA A 112 1.69 2.52 -1.65
CA ALA A 112 1.69 1.76 -0.41
C ALA A 112 2.66 0.56 -0.48
N ARG A 113 2.65 -0.19 -1.60
CA ARG A 113 3.57 -1.30 -1.84
C ARG A 113 5.04 -0.84 -1.84
N ILE A 114 5.36 0.20 -2.60
CA ILE A 114 6.73 0.73 -2.69
C ILE A 114 7.21 1.21 -1.32
N ALA A 115 6.37 1.91 -0.56
CA ALA A 115 6.69 2.34 0.79
C ALA A 115 6.94 1.16 1.74
N GLY A 116 6.14 0.09 1.66
CA GLY A 116 6.38 -1.13 2.43
C GLY A 116 7.73 -1.76 2.10
N ARG A 117 8.10 -1.83 0.81
CA ARG A 117 9.39 -2.36 0.35
C ARG A 117 10.59 -1.54 0.86
N ASP A 118 10.46 -0.21 0.81
CA ASP A 118 11.47 0.73 1.30
C ASP A 118 11.66 0.60 2.82
N LEU A 119 10.58 0.71 3.57
CA LEU A 119 10.61 0.69 5.04
C LEU A 119 11.07 -0.65 5.64
N LEU A 120 10.82 -1.76 4.95
CA LEU A 120 11.31 -3.09 5.35
C LEU A 120 12.71 -3.41 4.80
N GLY A 121 13.32 -2.53 4.02
CA GLY A 121 14.62 -2.79 3.39
C GLY A 121 14.58 -3.90 2.33
N VAL A 122 13.40 -4.22 1.77
CA VAL A 122 13.23 -5.19 0.67
C VAL A 122 13.80 -4.64 -0.64
N ALA A 123 13.80 -3.32 -0.79
CA ALA A 123 14.37 -2.61 -1.92
C ALA A 123 15.33 -1.53 -1.44
N ASP A 124 16.46 -1.36 -2.12
CA ASP A 124 17.36 -0.25 -1.88
C ASP A 124 16.83 1.06 -2.49
N LEU A 125 17.47 2.18 -2.14
CA LEU A 125 17.09 3.52 -2.64
C LEU A 125 17.03 3.59 -4.17
N ARG A 126 17.93 2.90 -4.86
CA ARG A 126 17.98 2.90 -6.32
C ARG A 126 16.78 2.17 -6.91
N ALA A 127 16.42 1.02 -6.36
CA ALA A 127 15.25 0.25 -6.76
C ALA A 127 13.96 1.03 -6.50
N VAL A 128 13.82 1.62 -5.30
CA VAL A 128 12.67 2.45 -4.92
C VAL A 128 12.50 3.65 -5.87
N SER A 129 13.60 4.37 -6.16
CA SER A 129 13.57 5.50 -7.08
C SER A 129 13.21 5.08 -8.51
N GLY A 130 13.69 3.91 -8.95
CA GLY A 130 13.34 3.30 -10.24
C GLY A 130 11.85 2.98 -10.31
N GLU A 131 11.31 2.28 -9.32
CA GLU A 131 9.89 1.93 -9.26
C GLU A 131 8.98 3.18 -9.25
N LEU A 132 9.33 4.22 -8.48
CA LEU A 132 8.59 5.48 -8.47
C LEU A 132 8.60 6.17 -9.83
N SER A 133 9.73 6.12 -10.55
CA SER A 133 9.87 6.71 -11.88
C SER A 133 9.02 5.95 -12.91
N GLU A 134 9.02 4.62 -12.86
CA GLU A 134 8.18 3.77 -13.72
C GLU A 134 6.69 4.00 -13.44
N LEU A 135 6.29 4.04 -12.17
CA LEU A 135 4.93 4.35 -11.76
C LEU A 135 4.48 5.73 -12.28
N ALA A 136 5.33 6.76 -12.14
CA ALA A 136 5.02 8.10 -12.62
C ALA A 136 4.86 8.13 -14.15
N ARG A 137 5.75 7.46 -14.89
CA ARG A 137 5.66 7.35 -16.34
C ARG A 137 4.37 6.66 -16.78
N ALA A 138 4.02 5.53 -16.17
CA ALA A 138 2.78 4.80 -16.47
C ALA A 138 1.54 5.66 -16.18
N CYS A 139 1.52 6.40 -15.07
CA CYS A 139 0.43 7.34 -14.76
C CYS A 139 0.28 8.44 -15.83
N LEU A 140 1.40 9.00 -16.32
CA LEU A 140 1.37 10.04 -17.35
C LEU A 140 0.87 9.49 -18.69
N GLN A 141 1.29 8.29 -19.07
CA GLN A 141 0.82 7.63 -20.31
C GLN A 141 -0.71 7.45 -20.29
N VAL A 142 -1.28 6.94 -19.18
CA VAL A 142 -2.73 6.79 -19.04
C VAL A 142 -3.43 8.14 -19.04
N ALA A 143 -2.90 9.14 -18.32
CA ALA A 143 -3.51 10.46 -18.26
C ALA A 143 -3.58 11.11 -19.67
N VAL A 144 -2.52 10.96 -20.48
CA VAL A 144 -2.51 11.44 -21.87
C VAL A 144 -3.51 10.66 -22.73
N ALA A 145 -3.57 9.33 -22.59
CA ALA A 145 -4.50 8.50 -23.36
C ALA A 145 -5.97 8.83 -23.06
N VAL A 146 -6.29 9.12 -21.79
CA VAL A 146 -7.65 9.49 -21.35
C VAL A 146 -8.01 10.92 -21.77
N ALA A 147 -7.03 11.84 -21.79
CA ALA A 147 -7.24 13.24 -22.16
C ALA A 147 -7.24 13.48 -23.68
N ALA A 148 -6.70 12.53 -24.46
CA ALA A 148 -6.68 12.66 -25.92
C ALA A 148 -8.11 12.73 -26.48
N PRO A 149 -8.44 13.70 -27.35
CA PRO A 149 -9.75 13.75 -27.99
C PRO A 149 -9.99 12.46 -28.76
N GLN A 150 -11.13 11.82 -28.50
CA GLN A 150 -11.58 10.67 -29.29
C GLN A 150 -11.88 11.19 -30.70
N THR A 151 -10.94 11.02 -31.61
CA THR A 151 -11.17 11.36 -33.02
C THR A 151 -12.16 10.34 -33.57
N THR A 152 -13.38 10.81 -33.78
CA THR A 152 -14.46 10.06 -34.43
C THR A 152 -14.17 9.98 -35.94
#